data_673e78a5267aca01e83976cce05e2095
#
_entry.id   673e78a5267aca01e83976cce05e2095
#
_cell.length_a   1.000
_cell.length_b   1.000
_cell.length_c   1.000
_cell.angle_alpha   90.00
_cell.angle_beta   90.00
_cell.angle_gamma   90.00
#
_symmetry.space_group_name_H-M   'P 1'
#
loop_
_entity.id
_entity.type
_entity.pdbx_description
1 polymer ?
#
loop_
_entity_poly.entity_id
_entity_poly.type
_entity_poly.pdbx_seq_one_letter_code
_entity_poly.pdbx_strand_id
1 'polypeptide(L)' 'MKLTCTISRLANGKWLARHTGSSTGQVEVMAPTREEALTKMRNELQYRIEWCPCSGASGDVVELQVREEGGRP' A
#
# COMPACT_ATOMS: atom_id res chain seq x y z
N MET A 1 -10.90 -5.50 5.71
CA MET A 1 -10.90 -4.16 5.07
C MET A 1 -10.13 -4.19 3.78
N LYS A 2 -10.76 -3.72 2.72
CA LYS A 2 -10.12 -3.72 1.40
C LYS A 2 -9.57 -2.35 1.08
N LEU A 3 -8.30 -2.30 0.73
CA LEU A 3 -7.63 -1.06 0.37
C LEU A 3 -6.97 -1.23 -0.99
N THR A 4 -7.02 -0.19 -1.79
CA THR A 4 -6.44 -0.23 -3.13
C THR A 4 -5.10 0.47 -3.14
N CYS A 5 -4.11 -0.14 -3.75
CA CYS A 5 -2.84 0.51 -3.96
C CYS A 5 -2.43 0.40 -5.41
N THR A 6 -1.64 1.35 -5.85
CA THR A 6 -1.11 1.38 -7.21
C THR A 6 0.38 1.06 -7.14
N ILE A 7 0.83 0.17 -8.00
CA ILE A 7 2.25 -0.16 -8.03
C ILE A 7 2.80 0.17 -9.41
N SER A 8 3.99 0.74 -9.42
CA SER A 8 4.66 1.10 -10.66
C SER A 8 6.14 0.80 -10.56
N ARG A 9 6.76 0.51 -11.70
CA ARG A 9 8.18 0.24 -11.76
C ARG A 9 8.92 1.51 -12.10
N LEU A 10 9.92 1.83 -11.31
CA LEU A 10 10.71 3.03 -11.52
C LEU A 10 11.86 2.75 -12.50
N ALA A 11 12.40 3.82 -13.05
CA ALA A 11 13.47 3.70 -14.03
C ALA A 11 14.73 3.06 -13.46
N ASN A 12 14.93 3.18 -12.15
CA ASN A 12 16.10 2.59 -11.50
C ASN A 12 15.91 1.13 -11.13
N GLY A 13 14.81 0.52 -11.55
CA GLY A 13 14.54 -0.89 -11.27
C GLY A 13 13.81 -1.14 -9.97
N LYS A 14 13.56 -0.11 -9.21
CA LYS A 14 12.81 -0.26 -7.97
C LYS A 14 11.31 -0.16 -8.23
N TRP A 15 10.54 -0.56 -7.25
CA TRP A 15 9.08 -0.54 -7.34
C TRP A 15 8.53 0.46 -6.34
N LEU A 16 7.55 1.21 -6.78
CA LEU A 16 6.87 2.19 -5.94
C LEU A 16 5.42 1.75 -5.75
N ALA A 17 5.00 1.63 -4.50
CA ALA A 17 3.61 1.35 -4.18
C ALA A 17 3.01 2.60 -3.56
N ARG A 18 1.81 2.96 -3.98
CA ARG A 18 1.14 4.17 -3.52
C ARG A 18 -0.29 3.86 -3.15
N HIS A 19 -0.72 4.41 -2.03
CA HIS A 19 -2.10 4.29 -1.57
C HIS A 19 -2.59 5.66 -1.13
N THR A 20 -3.82 5.99 -1.51
CA THR A 20 -4.47 7.22 -1.05
C THR A 20 -5.84 6.84 -0.49
N GLY A 21 -6.10 7.20 0.73
CA GLY A 21 -7.37 6.90 1.37
C GLY A 21 -7.78 8.00 2.31
N SER A 22 -9.08 8.12 2.55
CA SER A 22 -9.60 9.19 3.38
C SER A 22 -9.26 8.98 4.85
N SER A 23 -9.19 7.73 5.31
CA SER A 23 -8.90 7.47 6.71
C SER A 23 -7.43 7.19 6.96
N THR A 24 -6.70 6.66 5.98
CA THR A 24 -5.30 6.32 6.16
C THR A 24 -4.35 7.38 5.62
N GLY A 25 -4.87 8.31 4.81
CA GLY A 25 -4.03 9.32 4.19
C GLY A 25 -3.27 8.77 3.00
N GLN A 26 -2.24 9.48 2.62
CA GLN A 26 -1.42 9.08 1.48
C GLN A 26 -0.19 8.33 1.97
N VAL A 27 0.05 7.16 1.40
CA VAL A 27 1.17 6.32 1.79
C VAL A 27 1.94 5.92 0.54
N GLU A 28 3.26 6.05 0.60
CA GLU A 28 4.13 5.64 -0.50
C GLU A 28 5.28 4.84 0.07
N VAL A 29 5.57 3.70 -0.56
CA VAL A 29 6.71 2.89 -0.16
C VAL A 29 7.47 2.47 -1.41
N MET A 30 8.78 2.27 -1.25
CA MET A 30 9.64 1.82 -2.33
C MET A 30 10.38 0.57 -1.90
N ALA A 31 10.61 -0.32 -2.84
CA ALA A 31 11.35 -1.55 -2.56
C ALA A 31 12.01 -2.05 -3.84
N PRO A 32 13.03 -2.90 -3.70
CA PRO A 32 13.72 -3.42 -4.88
C PRO A 32 12.91 -4.45 -5.66
N THR A 33 11.87 -5.03 -5.06
CA THR A 33 11.02 -5.97 -5.76
C THR A 33 9.56 -5.60 -5.57
N ARG A 34 8.73 -6.09 -6.50
CA ARG A 34 7.31 -5.85 -6.43
C ARG A 34 6.70 -6.43 -5.15
N GLU A 35 7.11 -7.65 -4.82
CA GLU A 35 6.57 -8.31 -3.64
C GLU A 35 6.92 -7.58 -2.36
N GLU A 36 8.16 -7.10 -2.28
CA GLU A 36 8.58 -6.36 -1.12
C GLU A 36 7.81 -5.04 -1.00
N ALA A 37 7.58 -4.37 -2.13
CA ALA A 37 6.83 -3.13 -2.11
C ALA A 37 5.42 -3.37 -1.59
N LEU A 38 4.78 -4.45 -2.04
CA LEU A 38 3.43 -4.77 -1.60
C LEU A 38 3.41 -5.16 -0.13
N THR A 39 4.40 -5.91 0.32
CA THR A 39 4.50 -6.30 1.73
C THR A 39 4.67 -5.08 2.61
N LYS A 40 5.54 -4.17 2.20
CA LYS A 40 5.75 -2.94 2.96
C LYS A 40 4.48 -2.09 3.01
N MET A 41 3.78 -1.99 1.88
CA MET A 41 2.55 -1.22 1.83
C MET A 41 1.50 -1.82 2.76
N ARG A 42 1.33 -3.14 2.70
CA ARG A 42 0.36 -3.80 3.54
C ARG A 42 0.68 -3.60 5.02
N ASN A 43 1.95 -3.76 5.39
CA ASN A 43 2.36 -3.58 6.78
C ASN A 43 2.14 -2.16 7.24
N GLU A 44 2.44 -1.20 6.39
CA GLU A 44 2.25 0.20 6.74
C GLU A 44 0.79 0.53 6.96
N LEU A 45 -0.08 0.05 6.08
CA LEU A 45 -1.50 0.30 6.19
C LEU A 45 -2.10 -0.40 7.40
N GLN A 46 -1.65 -1.63 7.66
CA GLN A 46 -2.10 -2.36 8.83
C GLN A 46 -1.73 -1.62 10.11
N TYR A 47 -0.51 -1.11 10.16
CA TYR A 47 -0.04 -0.34 11.31
C TYR A 47 -0.90 0.89 11.54
N ARG A 48 -1.21 1.63 10.48
CA ARG A 48 -2.00 2.85 10.60
C ARG A 48 -3.41 2.55 11.08
N ILE A 49 -3.99 1.45 10.61
CA ILE A 49 -5.33 1.06 11.02
C ILE A 49 -5.36 0.67 12.49
N GLU A 50 -4.37 -0.10 12.92
CA GLU A 50 -4.32 -0.55 14.31
C GLU A 50 -4.07 0.60 15.27
N TRP A 51 -3.38 1.63 14.82
CA TRP A 51 -3.04 2.75 15.68
C TRP A 51 -4.06 3.89 15.62
N CYS A 52 -5.11 3.75 14.84
CA CYS A 52 -6.12 4.78 14.76
C CYS A 52 -7.32 4.42 15.64
N PRO A 53 -7.44 5.00 16.83
CA PRO A 53 -8.53 4.63 17.73
C PRO A 53 -9.90 4.97 17.19
N CYS A 54 -9.96 5.91 16.26
CA CYS A 54 -11.25 6.34 15.72
C CYS A 54 -11.74 5.46 14.59
N SER A 55 -10.89 4.53 14.11
CA SER A 55 -11.28 3.72 12.97
C SER A 55 -12.26 2.63 13.33
N GLY A 56 -12.21 2.15 14.56
CA GLY A 56 -13.04 1.03 14.97
C GLY A 56 -12.71 -0.27 14.25
N ALA A 57 -11.62 -0.28 13.50
CA ALA A 57 -11.26 -1.43 12.69
C ALA A 57 -10.20 -2.29 13.34
N SER A 58 -10.08 -2.17 14.63
CA SER A 58 -9.11 -2.93 15.39
C SER A 58 -9.35 -4.42 15.18
N GLY A 59 -8.31 -5.11 14.71
CA GLY A 59 -8.43 -6.54 14.47
C GLY A 59 -8.74 -6.90 13.04
N ASP A 60 -9.11 -5.93 12.20
CA ASP A 60 -9.36 -6.22 10.80
C ASP A 60 -8.05 -6.47 10.06
N VAL A 61 -8.11 -7.36 9.09
CA VAL A 61 -6.97 -7.65 8.25
C VAL A 61 -7.06 -6.82 6.98
N VAL A 62 -5.94 -6.23 6.58
CA VAL A 62 -5.89 -5.43 5.38
C VAL A 62 -5.76 -6.33 4.17
N GLU A 63 -6.69 -6.19 3.22
CA GLU A 63 -6.59 -6.85 1.94
C GLU A 63 -6.22 -5.80 0.90
N LEU A 64 -5.08 -5.99 0.26
CA LEU A 64 -4.64 -5.05 -0.75
C LEU A 64 -5.15 -5.45 -2.12
N GLN A 65 -5.81 -4.53 -2.78
CA GLN A 65 -6.14 -4.68 -4.19
C GLN A 65 -5.12 -3.89 -4.98
N VAL A 66 -4.33 -4.59 -5.77
CA VAL A 66 -3.19 -4.00 -6.45
C VAL A 66 -3.55 -3.64 -7.88
N ARG A 67 -3.24 -2.41 -8.27
CA ARG A 67 -3.37 -1.97 -9.64
C ARG A 67 -2.01 -1.61 -10.15
N GLU A 68 -1.66 -2.10 -11.32
CA GLU A 68 -0.37 -1.76 -11.92
C GLU A 68 -0.53 -0.54 -12.79
N GLU A 69 0.36 0.42 -12.60
CA GLU A 69 0.32 1.66 -13.31
C GLU A 69 1.60 1.84 -14.07
N GLY A 70 1.47 2.40 -15.27
CA GLY A 70 2.64 2.68 -16.07
C GLY A 70 3.35 1.45 -16.59
N GLY A 71 2.71 0.33 -16.50
CA GLY A 71 3.30 -0.92 -16.95
C GLY A 71 3.17 -1.16 -18.42
N ARG A 72 2.91 -0.14 -19.19
CA ARG A 72 2.80 -0.34 -20.58
C ARG A 72 4.10 -0.46 -21.22
N PRO A 73 4.19 -1.35 -22.11
CA PRO A 73 5.40 -1.49 -22.90
C PRO A 73 5.64 -0.26 -23.74
#